data_a4607443e056347ba808eb16f6abc1ee
#
_entry.id   a4607443e056347ba808eb16f6abc1ee
#
_cell.length_a   1.000
_cell.length_b   1.000
_cell.length_c   1.000
_cell.angle_alpha   90.00
_cell.angle_beta   90.00
_cell.angle_gamma   90.00
#
_symmetry.space_group_name_H-M   'P 1'
#
loop_
_entity.id
_entity.type
_entity.pdbx_description
1 polymer ?
#
loop_
_entity_poly.entity_id
_entity_poly.type
_entity_poly.pdbx_seq_one_letter_code
_entity_poly.pdbx_strand_id
1 'polypeptide(L)'
;MREGRENIFVTGNTVIDALKTTVQNDYSHPILDWAKGSKLIMLTAHRRENLGEPMEHMFRAVNRILDEFEDVKVVYPIHKNPKVRELANKVFGNNERIKIIEPLEVIDFHNFMNQSYMILTDSGGVQEEAPSLGKPVLVMRDTTERPEGVAAGTLKLVGTEEENIYAMSVSYTHLT
;
A
#
# COMPACT_ATOMS: atom_id res chain seq x y z
N MET A 1 -16.46 -38.16 9.61
CA MET A 1 -15.78 -37.94 10.91
C MET A 1 -15.74 -36.45 11.18
N ARG A 2 -16.50 -35.96 12.17
CA ARG A 2 -16.57 -34.54 12.60
C ARG A 2 -15.90 -34.42 14.00
N GLU A 3 -14.72 -34.99 14.13
CA GLU A 3 -13.93 -34.85 15.35
C GLU A 3 -13.02 -33.63 15.24
N GLY A 4 -13.06 -32.74 16.21
CA GLY A 4 -12.11 -31.64 16.37
C GLY A 4 -12.61 -30.22 16.18
N ARG A 5 -13.90 -30.00 15.84
CA ARG A 5 -14.42 -28.61 15.73
C ARG A 5 -14.60 -27.91 17.08
N GLU A 6 -14.68 -28.68 18.17
CA GLU A 6 -14.88 -28.15 19.53
C GLU A 6 -13.66 -27.37 20.03
N ASN A 7 -12.49 -27.58 19.43
CA ASN A 7 -11.24 -26.91 19.81
C ASN A 7 -10.80 -25.83 18.79
N ILE A 8 -11.67 -25.44 17.85
CA ILE A 8 -11.40 -24.38 16.88
C ILE A 8 -12.17 -23.15 17.28
N PHE A 9 -11.43 -22.12 17.66
CA PHE A 9 -11.99 -20.83 18.03
C PHE A 9 -11.68 -19.81 16.92
N VAL A 10 -12.71 -19.09 16.44
CA VAL A 10 -12.53 -17.97 15.53
C VAL A 10 -12.14 -16.76 16.35
N THR A 11 -10.87 -16.39 16.29
CA THR A 11 -10.29 -15.29 17.08
C THR A 11 -10.14 -13.98 16.32
N GLY A 12 -10.49 -13.96 15.02
CA GLY A 12 -10.23 -12.84 14.14
C GLY A 12 -8.77 -12.80 13.65
N ASN A 13 -8.36 -11.67 13.09
CA ASN A 13 -7.00 -11.47 12.59
C ASN A 13 -6.12 -10.85 13.68
N THR A 14 -5.18 -11.62 14.21
CA THR A 14 -4.26 -11.17 15.28
C THR A 14 -3.27 -10.09 14.84
N VAL A 15 -3.09 -9.89 13.54
CA VAL A 15 -2.21 -8.82 13.00
C VAL A 15 -2.72 -7.44 13.40
N ILE A 16 -4.06 -7.26 13.48
CA ILE A 16 -4.68 -6.01 13.93
C ILE A 16 -4.33 -5.70 15.38
N ASP A 17 -4.29 -6.74 16.22
CA ASP A 17 -3.88 -6.57 17.63
C ASP A 17 -2.39 -6.22 17.73
N ALA A 18 -1.55 -6.76 16.85
CA ALA A 18 -0.14 -6.45 16.82
C ALA A 18 0.13 -4.96 16.52
N LEU A 19 -0.73 -4.29 15.74
CA LEU A 19 -0.61 -2.85 15.46
C LEU A 19 -0.58 -2.00 16.74
N LYS A 20 -1.27 -2.42 17.79
CA LYS A 20 -1.28 -1.73 19.10
C LYS A 20 0.09 -1.67 19.78
N THR A 21 0.98 -2.60 19.43
CA THR A 21 2.33 -2.70 20.01
C THR A 21 3.44 -2.30 19.04
N THR A 22 3.20 -2.40 17.74
CA THR A 22 4.19 -2.11 16.70
C THR A 22 4.15 -0.66 16.24
N VAL A 23 2.98 0.00 16.30
CA VAL A 23 2.85 1.42 15.98
C VAL A 23 3.28 2.25 17.18
N GLN A 24 4.22 3.17 16.96
CA GLN A 24 4.85 3.98 18.00
C GLN A 24 4.59 5.46 17.72
N ASN A 25 4.23 6.23 18.76
CA ASN A 25 3.90 7.65 18.62
C ASN A 25 5.14 8.53 18.32
N ASP A 26 6.32 8.08 18.76
CA ASP A 26 7.60 8.76 18.62
C ASP A 26 8.51 8.12 17.56
N TYR A 27 7.94 7.27 16.70
CA TYR A 27 8.69 6.62 15.63
C TYR A 27 9.24 7.63 14.62
N SER A 28 10.54 7.57 14.39
CA SER A 28 11.21 8.37 13.37
C SER A 28 12.08 7.50 12.46
N HIS A 29 12.17 7.90 11.20
CA HIS A 29 13.00 7.24 10.22
C HIS A 29 13.45 8.25 9.14
N PRO A 30 14.69 8.21 8.63
CA PRO A 30 15.19 9.18 7.66
C PRO A 30 14.32 9.36 6.41
N ILE A 31 13.67 8.28 5.94
CA ILE A 31 12.74 8.32 4.80
C ILE A 31 11.46 9.09 5.16
N LEU A 32 10.93 8.91 6.38
CA LEU A 32 9.77 9.66 6.85
C LEU A 32 10.11 11.13 7.09
N ASP A 33 11.32 11.41 7.57
CA ASP A 33 11.83 12.79 7.69
C ASP A 33 11.95 13.48 6.31
N TRP A 34 12.43 12.74 5.30
CA TRP A 34 12.43 13.22 3.92
C TRP A 34 11.02 13.53 3.39
N ALA A 35 10.00 12.79 3.83
CA ALA A 35 8.61 12.97 3.41
C ALA A 35 7.86 14.08 4.17
N LYS A 36 8.43 14.63 5.24
CA LYS A 36 7.75 15.67 6.06
C LYS A 36 7.23 16.82 5.21
N GLY A 37 6.01 17.24 5.49
CA GLY A 37 5.33 18.32 4.77
C GLY A 37 4.74 17.92 3.42
N SER A 38 4.84 16.64 3.05
CA SER A 38 4.26 16.08 1.82
C SER A 38 3.15 15.07 2.15
N LYS A 39 2.27 14.84 1.21
CA LYS A 39 1.33 13.71 1.23
C LYS A 39 2.08 12.43 0.85
N LEU A 40 2.48 11.66 1.85
CA LEU A 40 3.23 10.41 1.61
C LEU A 40 2.30 9.30 1.16
N ILE A 41 2.53 8.76 -0.01
CA ILE A 41 1.90 7.53 -0.51
C ILE A 41 2.83 6.35 -0.23
N MET A 42 2.31 5.32 0.44
CA MET A 42 3.02 4.04 0.56
C MET A 42 2.54 3.10 -0.55
N LEU A 43 3.47 2.68 -1.41
CA LEU A 43 3.21 1.74 -2.49
C LEU A 43 3.67 0.34 -2.10
N THR A 44 2.82 -0.66 -2.28
CA THR A 44 3.21 -2.07 -2.22
C THR A 44 2.64 -2.82 -3.43
N ALA A 45 3.51 -3.34 -4.29
CA ALA A 45 3.14 -4.11 -5.47
C ALA A 45 4.14 -5.25 -5.68
N HIS A 46 3.66 -6.49 -5.59
CA HIS A 46 4.54 -7.66 -5.62
C HIS A 46 3.85 -8.95 -6.06
N ARG A 47 2.54 -8.94 -6.33
CA ARG A 47 1.82 -10.15 -6.71
C ARG A 47 2.29 -10.67 -8.06
N ARG A 48 2.43 -12.01 -8.15
CA ARG A 48 2.90 -12.69 -9.36
C ARG A 48 1.92 -12.51 -10.53
N GLU A 49 0.63 -12.48 -10.23
CA GLU A 49 -0.45 -12.27 -11.20
C GLU A 49 -0.39 -10.91 -11.87
N ASN A 50 0.20 -9.92 -11.21
CA ASN A 50 0.32 -8.55 -11.71
C ASN A 50 1.63 -8.29 -12.47
N LEU A 51 2.55 -9.27 -12.53
CA LEU A 51 3.83 -9.10 -13.25
C LEU A 51 3.59 -8.83 -14.74
N GLY A 52 4.33 -7.87 -15.29
CA GLY A 52 4.22 -7.44 -16.68
C GLY A 52 3.39 -6.19 -16.85
N GLU A 53 2.49 -6.18 -17.81
CA GLU A 53 1.67 -5.03 -18.19
C GLU A 53 0.83 -4.45 -17.04
N PRO A 54 0.11 -5.26 -16.22
CA PRO A 54 -0.65 -4.70 -15.09
C PRO A 54 0.22 -3.92 -14.10
N MET A 55 1.40 -4.43 -13.77
CA MET A 55 2.32 -3.75 -12.85
C MET A 55 2.93 -2.48 -13.49
N GLU A 56 3.17 -2.49 -14.80
CA GLU A 56 3.62 -1.30 -15.54
C GLU A 56 2.54 -0.20 -15.49
N HIS A 57 1.27 -0.54 -15.66
CA HIS A 57 0.13 0.38 -15.50
C HIS A 57 0.07 0.97 -14.09
N MET A 58 0.23 0.14 -13.05
CA MET A 58 0.28 0.63 -11.65
C MET A 58 1.39 1.67 -11.47
N PHE A 59 2.58 1.38 -11.96
CA PHE A 59 3.73 2.28 -11.80
C PHE A 59 3.58 3.57 -12.64
N ARG A 60 2.99 3.49 -13.83
CA ARG A 60 2.67 4.67 -14.65
C ARG A 60 1.63 5.56 -13.96
N ALA A 61 0.60 4.97 -13.35
CA ALA A 61 -0.38 5.74 -12.57
C ALA A 61 0.29 6.51 -11.43
N VAL A 62 1.24 5.87 -10.72
CA VAL A 62 2.02 6.52 -9.66
C VAL A 62 2.87 7.67 -10.21
N ASN A 63 3.53 7.50 -11.36
CA ASN A 63 4.27 8.59 -11.99
C ASN A 63 3.38 9.77 -12.36
N ARG A 64 2.20 9.52 -12.94
CA ARG A 64 1.24 10.59 -13.26
C ARG A 64 0.81 11.37 -12.03
N ILE A 65 0.58 10.68 -10.90
CA ILE A 65 0.27 11.34 -9.63
C ILE A 65 1.43 12.24 -9.20
N LEU A 66 2.66 11.73 -9.28
CA LEU A 66 3.85 12.52 -8.95
C LEU A 66 4.05 13.71 -9.88
N ASP A 67 3.71 13.59 -11.18
CA ASP A 67 3.86 14.67 -12.15
C ASP A 67 2.83 15.78 -11.93
N GLU A 68 1.62 15.43 -11.48
CA GLU A 68 0.54 16.40 -11.30
C GLU A 68 0.55 17.07 -9.91
N PHE A 69 0.96 16.34 -8.86
CA PHE A 69 0.93 16.82 -7.47
C PHE A 69 2.33 16.99 -6.91
N GLU A 70 2.79 18.23 -6.81
CA GLU A 70 4.14 18.56 -6.31
C GLU A 70 4.31 18.26 -4.82
N ASP A 71 3.23 18.27 -4.03
CA ASP A 71 3.19 17.98 -2.60
C ASP A 71 3.11 16.48 -2.28
N VAL A 72 3.10 15.60 -3.30
CA VAL A 72 3.08 14.15 -3.14
C VAL A 72 4.49 13.57 -3.19
N LYS A 73 4.76 12.65 -2.29
CA LYS A 73 5.93 11.77 -2.30
C LYS A 73 5.51 10.32 -2.15
N VAL A 74 6.33 9.42 -2.68
CA VAL A 74 6.06 7.98 -2.65
C VAL A 74 7.20 7.25 -1.97
N VAL A 75 6.87 6.33 -1.09
CA VAL A 75 7.80 5.31 -0.59
C VAL A 75 7.38 3.95 -1.08
N TYR A 76 8.32 3.20 -1.65
CA TYR A 76 8.08 1.87 -2.18
C TYR A 76 9.05 0.85 -1.57
N PRO A 77 8.67 0.16 -0.48
CA PRO A 77 9.38 -1.02 -0.01
C PRO A 77 9.26 -2.13 -1.06
N ILE A 78 10.28 -2.24 -1.91
CA ILE A 78 10.20 -3.06 -3.12
C ILE A 78 10.50 -4.54 -2.83
N HIS A 79 9.72 -5.42 -3.41
CA HIS A 79 9.96 -6.86 -3.33
C HIS A 79 11.28 -7.26 -3.99
N LYS A 80 11.96 -8.30 -3.45
CA LYS A 80 13.28 -8.76 -3.93
C LYS A 80 13.27 -9.40 -5.33
N ASN A 81 12.09 -9.61 -5.93
CA ASN A 81 11.98 -10.17 -7.28
C ASN A 81 12.65 -9.26 -8.32
N PRO A 82 13.66 -9.76 -9.08
CA PRO A 82 14.39 -8.96 -10.06
C PRO A 82 13.50 -8.31 -11.12
N LYS A 83 12.45 -9.01 -11.59
CA LYS A 83 11.52 -8.47 -12.59
C LYS A 83 10.75 -7.25 -12.09
N VAL A 84 10.37 -7.24 -10.80
CA VAL A 84 9.72 -6.08 -10.18
C VAL A 84 10.69 -4.91 -10.11
N ARG A 85 11.93 -5.16 -9.70
CA ARG A 85 12.99 -4.14 -9.59
C ARG A 85 13.36 -3.55 -10.94
N GLU A 86 13.50 -4.38 -11.96
CA GLU A 86 13.79 -3.92 -13.32
C GLU A 86 12.68 -3.02 -13.85
N LEU A 87 11.41 -3.43 -13.68
CA LEU A 87 10.26 -2.65 -14.09
C LEU A 87 10.14 -1.33 -13.33
N ALA A 88 10.33 -1.35 -12.01
CA ALA A 88 10.32 -0.15 -11.18
C ALA A 88 11.41 0.84 -11.62
N ASN A 89 12.63 0.36 -11.85
CA ASN A 89 13.72 1.19 -12.34
C ASN A 89 13.44 1.76 -13.73
N LYS A 90 12.83 0.96 -14.63
CA LYS A 90 12.43 1.41 -15.97
C LYS A 90 11.40 2.54 -15.92
N VAL A 91 10.38 2.43 -15.05
CA VAL A 91 9.25 3.36 -15.03
C VAL A 91 9.54 4.58 -14.18
N PHE A 92 10.09 4.40 -12.98
CA PHE A 92 10.34 5.52 -12.05
C PHE A 92 11.66 6.25 -12.31
N GLY A 93 12.65 5.59 -12.91
CA GLY A 93 13.95 6.20 -13.21
C GLY A 93 14.59 6.86 -11.98
N ASN A 94 15.00 8.11 -12.13
CA ASN A 94 15.63 8.91 -11.09
C ASN A 94 14.68 9.96 -10.49
N ASN A 95 13.38 9.67 -10.39
CA ASN A 95 12.43 10.61 -9.79
C ASN A 95 12.75 10.82 -8.30
N GLU A 96 13.13 12.03 -7.91
CA GLU A 96 13.54 12.37 -6.55
C GLU A 96 12.39 12.31 -5.54
N ARG A 97 11.14 12.32 -6.01
CA ARG A 97 9.94 12.25 -5.18
C ARG A 97 9.45 10.82 -4.90
N ILE A 98 10.16 9.81 -5.38
CA ILE A 98 9.95 8.42 -5.00
C ILE A 98 11.21 7.84 -4.35
N LYS A 99 11.05 7.17 -3.23
CA LYS A 99 12.09 6.38 -2.57
C LYS A 99 11.75 4.89 -2.70
N ILE A 100 12.52 4.21 -3.57
CA ILE A 100 12.51 2.75 -3.65
C ILE A 100 13.49 2.25 -2.61
N ILE A 101 13.00 1.47 -1.66
CA ILE A 101 13.79 0.98 -0.52
C ILE A 101 13.71 -0.54 -0.41
N GLU A 102 14.61 -1.15 0.35
CA GLU A 102 14.53 -2.57 0.67
C GLU A 102 13.27 -2.89 1.47
N PRO A 103 12.79 -4.16 1.44
CA PRO A 103 11.65 -4.56 2.24
C PRO A 103 11.85 -4.20 3.72
N LEU A 104 10.81 -3.64 4.31
CA LEU A 104 10.81 -3.21 5.71
C LEU A 104 10.49 -4.39 6.65
N GLU A 105 11.07 -4.38 7.83
CA GLU A 105 10.64 -5.21 8.95
C GLU A 105 9.28 -4.75 9.46
N VAL A 106 8.58 -5.62 10.20
CA VAL A 106 7.17 -5.41 10.58
C VAL A 106 6.94 -4.10 11.35
N ILE A 107 7.85 -3.74 12.24
CA ILE A 107 7.72 -2.50 13.05
C ILE A 107 7.81 -1.29 12.13
N ASP A 108 8.82 -1.24 11.28
CA ASP A 108 9.00 -0.15 10.32
C ASP A 108 7.83 -0.08 9.34
N PHE A 109 7.40 -1.23 8.81
CA PHE A 109 6.29 -1.31 7.87
C PHE A 109 5.00 -0.72 8.44
N HIS A 110 4.63 -1.09 9.68
CA HIS A 110 3.44 -0.56 10.34
C HIS A 110 3.53 0.94 10.64
N ASN A 111 4.71 1.43 11.02
CA ASN A 111 4.89 2.87 11.27
C ASN A 111 4.90 3.68 9.96
N PHE A 112 5.46 3.14 8.88
CA PHE A 112 5.36 3.76 7.55
C PHE A 112 3.90 3.82 7.08
N MET A 113 3.12 2.74 7.23
CA MET A 113 1.68 2.78 6.96
C MET A 113 0.98 3.84 7.81
N ASN A 114 1.27 3.87 9.12
CA ASN A 114 0.63 4.79 10.04
C ASN A 114 0.94 6.27 9.72
N GLN A 115 2.12 6.57 9.20
CA GLN A 115 2.51 7.93 8.81
C GLN A 115 2.19 8.27 7.35
N SER A 116 1.67 7.32 6.58
CA SER A 116 1.27 7.57 5.20
C SER A 116 -0.05 8.33 5.13
N TYR A 117 -0.19 9.16 4.09
CA TYR A 117 -1.43 9.85 3.74
C TYR A 117 -2.45 8.86 3.15
N MET A 118 -2.01 8.01 2.23
CA MET A 118 -2.79 6.91 1.69
C MET A 118 -1.89 5.75 1.26
N ILE A 119 -2.50 4.61 0.97
CA ILE A 119 -1.80 3.38 0.61
C ILE A 119 -2.32 2.84 -0.71
N LEU A 120 -1.39 2.59 -1.64
CA LEU A 120 -1.63 1.86 -2.89
C LEU A 120 -1.06 0.45 -2.73
N THR A 121 -1.91 -0.57 -2.83
CA THR A 121 -1.48 -1.94 -2.52
C THR A 121 -2.11 -3.01 -3.40
N ASP A 122 -1.37 -4.09 -3.67
CA ASP A 122 -1.92 -5.34 -4.16
C ASP A 122 -1.92 -6.46 -3.08
N SER A 123 -1.48 -6.14 -1.85
CA SER A 123 -1.35 -7.09 -0.74
C SER A 123 -2.67 -7.36 -0.02
N GLY A 124 -2.97 -8.64 0.28
CA GLY A 124 -4.14 -9.02 1.06
C GLY A 124 -4.07 -8.60 2.54
N GLY A 125 -2.89 -8.69 3.17
CA GLY A 125 -2.71 -8.32 4.58
C GLY A 125 -2.90 -6.82 4.81
N VAL A 126 -2.31 -6.01 3.97
CA VAL A 126 -2.42 -4.54 4.04
C VAL A 126 -3.88 -4.05 3.97
N GLN A 127 -4.76 -4.81 3.31
CA GLN A 127 -6.19 -4.50 3.23
C GLN A 127 -6.92 -4.59 4.57
N GLU A 128 -6.34 -5.26 5.57
CA GLU A 128 -6.87 -5.33 6.92
C GLU A 128 -6.11 -4.37 7.88
N GLU A 129 -4.80 -4.28 7.71
CA GLU A 129 -3.91 -3.50 8.58
C GLU A 129 -4.12 -1.99 8.38
N ALA A 130 -4.10 -1.51 7.15
CA ALA A 130 -4.14 -0.09 6.86
C ALA A 130 -5.48 0.59 7.22
N PRO A 131 -6.66 -0.02 6.96
CA PRO A 131 -7.93 0.53 7.46
C PRO A 131 -8.00 0.58 8.99
N SER A 132 -7.38 -0.37 9.68
CA SER A 132 -7.32 -0.39 11.14
C SER A 132 -6.48 0.77 11.71
N LEU A 133 -5.63 1.37 10.89
CA LEU A 133 -4.89 2.60 11.18
C LEU A 133 -5.60 3.86 10.68
N GLY A 134 -6.83 3.73 10.18
CA GLY A 134 -7.60 4.85 9.62
C GLY A 134 -7.04 5.40 8.31
N LYS A 135 -6.27 4.59 7.56
CA LYS A 135 -5.65 5.04 6.31
C LYS A 135 -6.52 4.71 5.10
N PRO A 136 -6.70 5.63 4.15
CA PRO A 136 -7.30 5.33 2.87
C PRO A 136 -6.48 4.27 2.11
N VAL A 137 -7.17 3.26 1.58
CA VAL A 137 -6.53 2.15 0.86
C VAL A 137 -7.14 1.98 -0.52
N LEU A 138 -6.32 2.09 -1.54
CA LEU A 138 -6.67 1.73 -2.91
C LEU A 138 -6.02 0.40 -3.25
N VAL A 139 -6.86 -0.59 -3.52
CA VAL A 139 -6.45 -1.95 -3.83
C VAL A 139 -6.31 -2.11 -5.33
N MET A 140 -5.08 -2.24 -5.81
CA MET A 140 -4.73 -2.37 -7.24
C MET A 140 -4.90 -3.82 -7.70
N ARG A 141 -6.15 -4.26 -7.71
CA ARG A 141 -6.57 -5.61 -8.10
C ARG A 141 -7.99 -5.58 -8.67
N ASP A 142 -8.31 -6.58 -9.50
CA ASP A 142 -9.66 -6.75 -10.06
C ASP A 142 -10.60 -7.45 -9.05
N THR A 143 -10.03 -8.22 -8.14
CA THR A 143 -10.77 -8.94 -7.09
C THR A 143 -10.07 -8.82 -5.74
N THR A 144 -10.83 -9.00 -4.66
CA THR A 144 -10.27 -9.03 -3.30
C THR A 144 -10.83 -10.18 -2.50
N GLU A 145 -10.01 -10.70 -1.58
CA GLU A 145 -10.42 -11.66 -0.55
C GLU A 145 -11.07 -10.97 0.67
N ARG A 146 -11.26 -9.65 0.62
CA ARG A 146 -11.80 -8.81 1.70
C ARG A 146 -13.00 -8.00 1.22
N PRO A 147 -14.08 -8.66 0.74
CA PRO A 147 -15.27 -7.95 0.23
C PRO A 147 -15.95 -7.11 1.33
N GLU A 148 -15.82 -7.52 2.59
CA GLU A 148 -16.33 -6.78 3.75
C GLU A 148 -15.70 -5.38 3.89
N GLY A 149 -14.42 -5.23 3.59
CA GLY A 149 -13.73 -3.94 3.63
C GLY A 149 -14.22 -2.99 2.52
N VAL A 150 -14.53 -3.54 1.34
CA VAL A 150 -15.13 -2.79 0.23
C VAL A 150 -16.54 -2.34 0.62
N ALA A 151 -17.36 -3.26 1.16
CA ALA A 151 -18.74 -2.96 1.58
C ALA A 151 -18.79 -1.94 2.72
N ALA A 152 -17.82 -1.96 3.63
CA ALA A 152 -17.67 -0.99 4.71
C ALA A 152 -17.10 0.37 4.25
N GLY A 153 -16.60 0.47 3.01
CA GLY A 153 -15.98 1.69 2.49
C GLY A 153 -14.59 1.99 3.06
N THR A 154 -13.97 1.03 3.75
CA THR A 154 -12.65 1.21 4.36
C THR A 154 -11.50 0.98 3.37
N LEU A 155 -11.79 0.35 2.26
CA LEU A 155 -10.88 0.21 1.13
C LEU A 155 -11.63 0.29 -0.20
N LYS A 156 -10.92 0.61 -1.27
CA LYS A 156 -11.51 0.70 -2.60
C LYS A 156 -10.72 -0.14 -3.61
N LEU A 157 -11.45 -1.01 -4.30
CA LEU A 157 -10.90 -1.81 -5.38
C LEU A 157 -10.83 -0.95 -6.65
N VAL A 158 -9.63 -0.78 -7.22
CA VAL A 158 -9.39 0.13 -8.35
C VAL A 158 -8.91 -0.57 -9.62
N GLY A 159 -8.78 -1.92 -9.58
CA GLY A 159 -8.25 -2.68 -10.70
C GLY A 159 -6.75 -2.46 -10.92
N THR A 160 -6.28 -2.83 -12.09
CA THR A 160 -4.87 -2.72 -12.47
C THR A 160 -4.62 -1.71 -13.59
N GLU A 161 -5.69 -1.09 -14.12
CA GLU A 161 -5.60 -0.13 -15.21
C GLU A 161 -5.10 1.23 -14.72
N GLU A 162 -4.16 1.81 -15.48
CA GLU A 162 -3.51 3.09 -15.17
C GLU A 162 -4.53 4.19 -14.88
N GLU A 163 -5.53 4.36 -15.76
CA GLU A 163 -6.52 5.43 -15.66
C GLU A 163 -7.38 5.33 -14.40
N ASN A 164 -7.80 4.12 -14.03
CA ASN A 164 -8.63 3.89 -12.85
C ASN A 164 -7.84 4.17 -11.57
N ILE A 165 -6.59 3.69 -11.48
CA ILE A 165 -5.72 3.91 -10.32
C ILE A 165 -5.46 5.40 -10.15
N TYR A 166 -5.11 6.09 -11.24
CA TYR A 166 -4.86 7.52 -11.26
C TYR A 166 -6.11 8.31 -10.83
N ALA A 167 -7.25 8.14 -11.51
CA ALA A 167 -8.48 8.88 -11.24
C ALA A 167 -8.94 8.72 -9.80
N MET A 168 -8.85 7.49 -9.26
CA MET A 168 -9.22 7.22 -7.87
C MET A 168 -8.23 7.83 -6.88
N SER A 169 -6.94 7.80 -7.17
CA SER A 169 -5.92 8.43 -6.34
C SER A 169 -6.12 9.95 -6.26
N VAL A 170 -6.39 10.58 -7.40
CA VAL A 170 -6.68 12.02 -7.48
C VAL A 170 -7.91 12.39 -6.63
N SER A 171 -8.98 11.59 -6.68
CA SER A 171 -10.18 11.86 -5.88
C SER A 171 -9.89 11.84 -4.37
N TYR A 172 -8.96 11.02 -3.91
CA TYR A 172 -8.52 10.97 -2.51
C TYR A 172 -7.55 12.09 -2.13
N THR A 173 -6.74 12.58 -3.07
CA THR A 173 -5.83 13.72 -2.81
C THR A 173 -6.56 15.06 -2.70
N HIS A 174 -7.77 15.16 -3.25
CA HIS A 174 -8.61 16.35 -3.18
C HIS A 174 -9.61 16.36 -2.01
N LEU A 175 -9.83 15.23 -1.32
CA LEU A 175 -10.80 15.07 -0.26
C LEU A 175 -10.32 15.57 1.13
N THR A 176 -9.53 16.62 1.14
CA THR A 176 -9.19 17.32 2.42
C THR A 176 -9.34 18.82 2.31
#